data_b695eb105b610b4fdb8c086405ca0724
#
_entry.id   b695eb105b610b4fdb8c086405ca0724
#
_cell.length_a   1.000
_cell.length_b   1.000
_cell.length_c   1.000
_cell.angle_alpha   90.00
_cell.angle_beta   90.00
_cell.angle_gamma   90.00
#
_symmetry.space_group_name_H-M   'P 1'
#
loop_
_entity.id
_entity.type
_entity.pdbx_description
1 polymer ?
#
loop_
_entity_poly.entity_id
_entity_poly.type
_entity_poly.pdbx_seq_one_letter_code
_entity_poly.pdbx_strand_id
1 'polypeptide(L)'
;SKADLLGDTIESIWREIFFNPEDEQAFNDVAACISWIYKRLQYGNEQFPGFFSLHSLGFMKDEKTDGKKKMLQTWGHILNGLCDILKNDPKIRPDVFDEQFTEKQFADILFSLILVSMIRQDYNPSSILMLINKTLY
;
A
#
# COMPACT_ATOMS: atom_id res chain seq x y z
N SER A 1 22.97 -15.82 -8.21
CA SER A 1 23.80 -15.15 -7.20
C SER A 1 23.03 -15.02 -5.88
N LYS A 2 23.72 -14.70 -4.82
CA LYS A 2 23.10 -14.45 -3.51
C LYS A 2 22.13 -13.29 -3.56
N ALA A 3 22.41 -12.28 -4.36
CA ALA A 3 21.53 -11.12 -4.51
C ALA A 3 20.21 -11.48 -5.19
N ASP A 4 20.24 -12.34 -6.20
CA ASP A 4 19.04 -12.80 -6.89
C ASP A 4 18.18 -13.66 -5.97
N LEU A 5 18.79 -14.55 -5.21
CA LEU A 5 18.10 -15.40 -4.24
C LEU A 5 17.45 -14.58 -3.14
N LEU A 6 18.14 -13.55 -2.63
CA LEU A 6 17.60 -12.65 -1.62
C LEU A 6 16.42 -11.84 -2.18
N GLY A 7 16.53 -11.36 -3.43
CA GLY A 7 15.46 -10.66 -4.11
C GLY A 7 14.20 -11.52 -4.27
N ASP A 8 14.36 -12.79 -4.64
CA ASP A 8 13.25 -13.74 -4.77
C ASP A 8 12.57 -14.00 -3.42
N THR A 9 13.34 -14.08 -2.34
CA THR A 9 12.81 -14.25 -0.99
C THR A 9 12.00 -13.03 -0.56
N ILE A 10 12.50 -11.82 -0.82
CA ILE A 10 11.80 -10.57 -0.52
C ILE A 10 10.48 -10.51 -1.30
N GLU A 11 10.51 -10.83 -2.61
CA GLU A 11 9.31 -10.86 -3.44
C GLU A 11 8.28 -11.86 -2.89
N SER A 12 8.72 -13.05 -2.50
CA SER A 12 7.86 -14.08 -1.93
C SER A 12 7.15 -13.60 -0.66
N ILE A 13 7.87 -12.88 0.21
CA ILE A 13 7.28 -12.31 1.43
C ILE A 13 6.24 -11.24 1.07
N TRP A 14 6.54 -10.32 0.15
CA TRP A 14 5.59 -9.30 -0.29
C TRP A 14 4.33 -9.93 -0.90
N ARG A 15 4.48 -10.99 -1.69
CA ARG A 15 3.35 -11.74 -2.25
C ARG A 15 2.50 -12.38 -1.17
N GLU A 16 3.10 -13.00 -0.17
CA GLU A 16 2.36 -13.61 0.92
C GLU A 16 1.55 -12.56 1.68
N ILE A 17 2.12 -11.37 1.87
CA ILE A 17 1.43 -10.29 2.57
C ILE A 17 0.24 -9.76 1.75
N PHE A 18 0.40 -9.50 0.45
CA PHE A 18 -0.58 -8.74 -0.33
C PHE A 18 -1.32 -9.53 -1.40
N PHE A 19 -0.87 -10.71 -1.78
CA PHE A 19 -1.48 -11.48 -2.86
C PHE A 19 -1.95 -12.87 -2.39
N ASN A 20 -2.47 -12.95 -1.18
CA ASN A 20 -3.06 -14.18 -0.70
C ASN A 20 -4.40 -14.43 -1.42
N PRO A 21 -4.56 -15.57 -2.15
CA PRO A 21 -5.80 -15.85 -2.88
C PRO A 21 -7.07 -15.88 -2.03
N GLU A 22 -6.94 -16.17 -0.73
CA GLU A 22 -8.07 -16.18 0.20
C GLU A 22 -8.61 -14.77 0.47
N ASP A 23 -7.81 -13.74 0.21
CA ASP A 23 -8.17 -12.34 0.43
C ASP A 23 -8.55 -11.62 -0.87
N GLU A 24 -8.79 -12.35 -1.96
CA GLU A 24 -9.29 -11.76 -3.21
C GLU A 24 -10.69 -11.17 -2.99
N GLN A 25 -10.73 -9.93 -2.54
CA GLN A 25 -11.95 -9.17 -2.40
C GLN A 25 -11.97 -8.05 -3.44
N ALA A 26 -13.06 -7.97 -4.19
CA ALA A 26 -13.33 -6.79 -4.99
C ALA A 26 -13.67 -5.66 -4.02
N PHE A 27 -12.79 -4.70 -3.87
CA PHE A 27 -13.04 -3.53 -3.03
C PHE A 27 -14.00 -2.59 -3.74
N ASN A 28 -15.11 -2.27 -3.10
CA ASN A 28 -16.11 -1.35 -3.63
C ASN A 28 -15.83 0.10 -3.21
N ASP A 29 -15.03 0.32 -2.17
CA ASP A 29 -14.71 1.65 -1.69
C ASP A 29 -13.29 1.74 -1.14
N VAL A 30 -12.81 2.98 -1.04
CA VAL A 30 -11.45 3.30 -0.60
C VAL A 30 -11.22 2.88 0.84
N ALA A 31 -12.19 3.12 1.71
CA ALA A 31 -12.08 2.80 3.14
C ALA A 31 -11.88 1.30 3.35
N ALA A 32 -12.63 0.46 2.63
CA ALA A 32 -12.48 -1.00 2.69
C ALA A 32 -11.09 -1.45 2.22
N CYS A 33 -10.59 -0.85 1.14
CA CYS A 33 -9.26 -1.14 0.62
C CYS A 33 -8.16 -0.78 1.63
N ILE A 34 -8.24 0.39 2.21
CA ILE A 34 -7.27 0.84 3.23
C ILE A 34 -7.33 -0.06 4.47
N SER A 35 -8.51 -0.41 4.95
CA SER A 35 -8.66 -1.33 6.08
C SER A 35 -8.00 -2.68 5.80
N TRP A 36 -8.17 -3.20 4.58
CA TRP A 36 -7.53 -4.45 4.15
C TRP A 36 -6.01 -4.31 4.12
N ILE A 37 -5.48 -3.23 3.53
CA ILE A 37 -4.03 -2.99 3.48
C ILE A 37 -3.44 -3.01 4.89
N TYR A 38 -4.06 -2.30 5.83
CA TYR A 38 -3.55 -2.24 7.21
C TYR A 38 -3.64 -3.59 7.94
N LYS A 39 -4.66 -4.38 7.68
CA LYS A 39 -4.72 -5.77 8.20
C LYS A 39 -3.59 -6.61 7.66
N ARG A 40 -3.26 -6.48 6.39
CA ARG A 40 -2.15 -7.22 5.77
C ARG A 40 -0.80 -6.75 6.28
N LEU A 41 -0.64 -5.46 6.53
CA LEU A 41 0.58 -4.93 7.17
C LEU A 41 0.74 -5.49 8.58
N GLN A 42 -0.31 -5.51 9.37
CA GLN A 42 -0.30 -6.12 10.71
C GLN A 42 0.11 -7.59 10.64
N TYR A 43 -0.51 -8.35 9.74
CA TYR A 43 -0.17 -9.74 9.49
C TYR A 43 1.31 -9.90 9.13
N GLY A 44 1.79 -9.10 8.18
CA GLY A 44 3.18 -9.14 7.74
C GLY A 44 4.17 -8.84 8.86
N ASN A 45 3.84 -7.88 9.72
CA ASN A 45 4.67 -7.55 10.87
C ASN A 45 4.74 -8.69 11.90
N GLU A 46 3.64 -9.40 12.09
CA GLU A 46 3.57 -10.54 13.01
C GLU A 46 4.30 -11.77 12.47
N GLN A 47 4.14 -12.05 11.17
CA GLN A 47 4.74 -13.23 10.54
C GLN A 47 6.21 -13.03 10.18
N PHE A 48 6.61 -11.81 9.85
CA PHE A 48 7.97 -11.48 9.43
C PHE A 48 8.50 -10.30 10.23
N PRO A 49 8.79 -10.48 11.54
CA PRO A 49 9.22 -9.38 12.41
C PRO A 49 10.43 -8.63 11.84
N GLY A 50 10.35 -7.32 11.80
CA GLY A 50 11.43 -6.48 11.30
C GLY A 50 11.50 -6.30 9.79
N PHE A 51 10.70 -7.05 9.02
CA PHE A 51 10.74 -7.00 7.55
C PHE A 51 10.44 -5.58 7.02
N PHE A 52 9.41 -4.93 7.52
CA PHE A 52 9.04 -3.59 7.07
C PHE A 52 10.07 -2.54 7.46
N SER A 53 10.61 -2.58 8.68
CA SER A 53 11.64 -1.63 9.08
C SER A 53 12.92 -1.79 8.28
N LEU A 54 13.25 -3.01 7.87
CA LEU A 54 14.42 -3.27 7.04
C LEU A 54 14.23 -2.84 5.58
N HIS A 55 13.04 -3.06 5.00
CA HIS A 55 12.80 -2.90 3.56
C HIS A 55 12.02 -1.63 3.19
N SER A 56 11.28 -1.01 4.11
CA SER A 56 10.54 0.22 3.83
C SER A 56 11.45 1.40 3.52
N LEU A 57 12.60 1.48 4.17
CA LEU A 57 13.59 2.52 3.91
C LEU A 57 14.21 2.42 2.51
N GLY A 58 14.10 1.27 1.86
CA GLY A 58 14.54 1.09 0.48
C GLY A 58 13.83 2.01 -0.52
N PHE A 59 12.62 2.46 -0.20
CA PHE A 59 11.92 3.45 -1.03
C PHE A 59 12.60 4.83 -1.02
N MET A 60 13.34 5.12 0.03
CA MET A 60 13.99 6.43 0.23
C MET A 60 15.43 6.44 -0.26
N LYS A 61 16.01 5.27 -0.55
CA LYS A 61 17.39 5.14 -1.04
C LYS A 61 17.38 4.79 -2.52
N ASP A 62 18.24 5.43 -3.29
CA ASP A 62 18.42 5.19 -4.72
C ASP A 62 19.28 3.95 -4.97
N GLU A 63 18.90 2.83 -4.39
CA GLU A 63 19.57 1.54 -4.57
C GLU A 63 18.88 0.73 -5.67
N LYS A 64 19.62 0.46 -6.75
CA LYS A 64 19.13 -0.32 -7.90
C LYS A 64 19.37 -1.82 -7.70
N THR A 65 18.79 -2.40 -6.65
CA THR A 65 18.86 -3.85 -6.43
C THR A 65 17.61 -4.54 -7.01
N ASP A 66 17.74 -5.82 -7.37
CA ASP A 66 16.61 -6.61 -7.87
C ASP A 66 15.48 -6.71 -6.83
N GLY A 67 15.83 -6.82 -5.55
CA GLY A 67 14.85 -6.82 -4.47
C GLY A 67 14.04 -5.53 -4.41
N LYS A 68 14.70 -4.38 -4.62
CA LYS A 68 14.03 -3.08 -4.67
C LYS A 68 13.11 -2.98 -5.88
N LYS A 69 13.54 -3.43 -7.06
CA LYS A 69 12.70 -3.44 -8.26
C LYS A 69 11.43 -4.25 -8.06
N LYS A 70 11.55 -5.45 -7.49
CA LYS A 70 10.42 -6.33 -7.21
C LYS A 70 9.45 -5.72 -6.19
N MET A 71 10.00 -5.08 -5.17
CA MET A 71 9.22 -4.34 -4.17
C MET A 71 8.45 -3.19 -4.82
N LEU A 72 9.10 -2.40 -5.69
CA LEU A 72 8.46 -1.30 -6.40
C LEU A 72 7.37 -1.79 -7.36
N GLN A 73 7.54 -2.96 -8.00
CA GLN A 73 6.51 -3.57 -8.82
C GLN A 73 5.27 -3.93 -7.98
N THR A 74 5.46 -4.55 -6.83
CA THR A 74 4.38 -4.89 -5.91
C THR A 74 3.60 -3.65 -5.49
N TRP A 75 4.31 -2.61 -5.06
CA TRP A 75 3.69 -1.35 -4.65
C TRP A 75 3.07 -0.59 -5.82
N GLY A 76 3.64 -0.71 -7.02
CA GLY A 76 3.04 -0.17 -8.23
C GLY A 76 1.66 -0.77 -8.51
N HIS A 77 1.50 -2.07 -8.33
CA HIS A 77 0.19 -2.74 -8.45
C HIS A 77 -0.79 -2.24 -7.41
N ILE A 78 -0.36 -2.07 -6.16
CA ILE A 78 -1.21 -1.57 -5.08
C ILE A 78 -1.64 -0.13 -5.38
N LEU A 79 -0.72 0.73 -5.82
CA LEU A 79 -1.02 2.11 -6.20
C LEU A 79 -2.02 2.20 -7.36
N ASN A 80 -1.83 1.38 -8.39
CA ASN A 80 -2.73 1.35 -9.54
C ASN A 80 -4.12 0.86 -9.12
N GLY A 81 -4.18 -0.17 -8.29
CA GLY A 81 -5.44 -0.67 -7.75
C GLY A 81 -6.16 0.37 -6.89
N LEU A 82 -5.42 1.08 -6.06
CA LEU A 82 -5.98 2.15 -5.22
C LEU A 82 -6.50 3.30 -6.07
N CYS A 83 -5.77 3.68 -7.11
CA CYS A 83 -6.20 4.71 -8.06
C CYS A 83 -7.50 4.30 -8.77
N ASP A 84 -7.62 3.05 -9.19
CA ASP A 84 -8.83 2.53 -9.83
C ASP A 84 -10.03 2.54 -8.88
N ILE A 85 -9.82 2.20 -7.61
CA ILE A 85 -10.88 2.26 -6.59
C ILE A 85 -11.31 3.71 -6.38
N LEU A 86 -10.37 4.65 -6.30
CA LEU A 86 -10.68 6.08 -6.19
C LEU A 86 -11.52 6.59 -7.36
N LYS A 87 -11.28 6.08 -8.57
CA LYS A 87 -12.06 6.47 -9.76
C LYS A 87 -13.47 5.89 -9.78
N ASN A 88 -13.67 4.75 -9.10
CA ASN A 88 -14.91 3.97 -9.21
C ASN A 88 -15.72 3.91 -7.91
N ASP A 89 -15.23 4.48 -6.81
CA ASP A 89 -15.94 4.48 -5.53
C ASP A 89 -17.15 5.42 -5.60
N PRO A 90 -18.39 4.89 -5.56
CA PRO A 90 -19.60 5.71 -5.72
C PRO A 90 -19.89 6.58 -4.50
N LYS A 91 -19.24 6.35 -3.37
CA LYS A 91 -19.44 7.13 -2.14
C LYS A 91 -18.66 8.44 -2.15
N ILE A 92 -17.69 8.57 -3.05
CA ILE A 92 -16.88 9.78 -3.13
C ILE A 92 -17.75 10.92 -3.67
N ARG A 93 -17.69 12.07 -2.98
CA ARG A 93 -18.43 13.26 -3.40
C ARG A 93 -17.96 13.69 -4.80
N PRO A 94 -18.87 14.11 -5.68
CA PRO A 94 -18.51 14.42 -7.08
C PRO A 94 -17.61 15.66 -7.24
N ASP A 95 -17.48 16.49 -6.21
CA ASP A 95 -16.70 17.72 -6.24
C ASP A 95 -15.26 17.56 -5.74
N VAL A 96 -14.85 16.35 -5.32
CA VAL A 96 -13.54 16.13 -4.70
C VAL A 96 -12.41 16.19 -5.72
N PHE A 97 -12.56 15.49 -6.85
CA PHE A 97 -11.51 15.39 -7.86
C PHE A 97 -11.80 16.25 -9.08
N ASP A 98 -10.76 16.88 -9.60
CA ASP A 98 -10.79 17.72 -10.79
C ASP A 98 -9.44 17.65 -11.52
N GLU A 99 -9.21 18.53 -12.49
CA GLU A 99 -7.96 18.57 -13.26
C GLU A 99 -6.75 18.96 -12.41
N GLN A 100 -6.97 19.69 -11.32
CA GLN A 100 -5.90 20.17 -10.43
C GLN A 100 -5.62 19.22 -9.28
N PHE A 101 -6.60 18.43 -8.88
CA PHE A 101 -6.47 17.44 -7.81
C PHE A 101 -7.07 16.11 -8.26
N THR A 102 -6.20 15.21 -8.70
CA THR A 102 -6.59 13.96 -9.34
C THR A 102 -6.62 12.78 -8.36
N GLU A 103 -7.27 11.71 -8.76
CA GLU A 103 -7.29 10.43 -8.03
C GLU A 103 -5.86 9.90 -7.84
N LYS A 104 -5.01 10.06 -8.84
CA LYS A 104 -3.60 9.63 -8.75
C LYS A 104 -2.84 10.41 -7.68
N GLN A 105 -3.04 11.72 -7.60
CA GLN A 105 -2.43 12.53 -6.55
C GLN A 105 -2.89 12.09 -5.16
N PHE A 106 -4.17 11.79 -5.00
CA PHE A 106 -4.70 11.31 -3.73
C PHE A 106 -4.16 9.91 -3.39
N ALA A 107 -4.05 9.02 -4.38
CA ALA A 107 -3.45 7.70 -4.20
C ALA A 107 -1.99 7.81 -3.74
N ASP A 108 -1.23 8.74 -4.30
CA ASP A 108 0.16 9.00 -3.87
C ASP A 108 0.23 9.49 -2.42
N ILE A 109 -0.70 10.34 -2.00
CA ILE A 109 -0.79 10.81 -0.61
C ILE A 109 -1.09 9.64 0.32
N LEU A 110 -2.07 8.81 -0.02
CA LEU A 110 -2.43 7.63 0.78
C LEU A 110 -1.25 6.66 0.87
N PHE A 111 -0.55 6.44 -0.24
CA PHE A 111 0.64 5.60 -0.26
C PHE A 111 1.73 6.14 0.69
N SER A 112 1.95 7.45 0.68
CA SER A 112 2.92 8.09 1.57
C SER A 112 2.57 7.87 3.04
N LEU A 113 1.29 7.95 3.40
CA LEU A 113 0.80 7.69 4.75
C LEU A 113 1.00 6.22 5.14
N ILE A 114 0.71 5.31 4.22
CA ILE A 114 0.94 3.86 4.43
C ILE A 114 2.42 3.59 4.66
N LEU A 115 3.30 4.18 3.85
CA LEU A 115 4.74 4.03 3.96
C LEU A 115 5.26 4.50 5.32
N VAL A 116 4.79 5.67 5.77
CA VAL A 116 5.13 6.20 7.09
C VAL A 116 4.62 5.29 8.22
N SER A 117 3.43 4.71 8.07
CA SER A 117 2.89 3.74 9.02
C SER A 117 3.82 2.51 9.15
N MET A 118 4.35 2.03 8.04
CA MET A 118 5.31 0.92 8.02
C MET A 118 6.61 1.28 8.75
N ILE A 119 7.15 2.47 8.50
CA ILE A 119 8.37 2.97 9.14
C ILE A 119 8.16 3.12 10.65
N ARG A 120 7.02 3.67 11.06
CA ARG A 120 6.68 3.88 12.47
C ARG A 120 6.18 2.61 13.16
N GLN A 121 5.93 1.54 12.42
CA GLN A 121 5.33 0.31 12.92
C GLN A 121 3.98 0.56 13.62
N ASP A 122 3.21 1.48 13.07
CA ASP A 122 1.85 1.81 13.53
C ASP A 122 0.85 1.33 12.48
N TYR A 123 0.15 0.25 12.80
CA TYR A 123 -0.79 -0.41 11.89
C TYR A 123 -2.25 -0.14 12.25
N ASN A 124 -2.50 0.92 13.02
CA ASN A 124 -3.85 1.38 13.32
C ASN A 124 -4.33 2.32 12.21
N PRO A 125 -5.36 1.95 11.44
CA PRO A 125 -5.83 2.77 10.32
C PRO A 125 -6.81 3.88 10.71
N SER A 126 -7.08 4.07 12.00
CA SER A 126 -8.17 4.97 12.46
C SER A 126 -8.02 6.38 11.90
N SER A 127 -6.82 6.97 11.96
CA SER A 127 -6.60 8.34 11.51
C SER A 127 -6.71 8.48 9.99
N ILE A 128 -6.17 7.54 9.24
CA ILE A 128 -6.25 7.56 7.78
C ILE A 128 -7.69 7.33 7.31
N LEU A 129 -8.43 6.46 7.97
CA LEU A 129 -9.85 6.24 7.68
C LEU A 129 -10.68 7.50 7.98
N MET A 130 -10.38 8.20 9.06
CA MET A 130 -11.03 9.46 9.38
C MET A 130 -10.73 10.53 8.31
N LEU A 131 -9.48 10.61 7.86
CA LEU A 131 -9.08 11.52 6.79
C LEU A 131 -9.87 11.22 5.51
N ILE A 132 -9.97 9.96 5.12
CA ILE A 132 -10.74 9.53 3.95
C ILE A 132 -12.21 9.94 4.11
N ASN A 133 -12.80 9.66 5.26
CA ASN A 133 -14.20 9.99 5.51
C ASN A 133 -14.48 11.49 5.42
N LYS A 134 -13.58 12.31 5.96
CA LYS A 134 -13.75 13.77 5.97
C LYS A 134 -13.43 14.43 4.62
N THR A 135 -12.56 13.83 3.81
CA THR A 135 -12.14 14.43 2.54
C THR A 135 -12.93 13.90 1.35
N LEU A 136 -13.24 12.61 1.32
CA LEU A 136 -13.87 11.97 0.15
C LEU A 136 -15.37 11.81 0.31
N TYR A 137 -15.83 11.51 1.49
CA TYR A 137 -17.22 11.17 1.79
C TYR A 137 -17.94 12.34 2.45
#